data_09f1c1af89722c9533f23c73163367a1
#
_entry.id   09f1c1af89722c9533f23c73163367a1
#
_cell.length_a   1.000
_cell.length_b   1.000
_cell.length_c   1.000
_cell.angle_alpha   90.00
_cell.angle_beta   90.00
_cell.angle_gamma   90.00
#
_symmetry.space_group_name_H-M   'P 1'
#
loop_
_entity.id
_entity.type
_entity.pdbx_description
1 polymer ?
#
loop_
_entity_poly.entity_id
_entity_poly.type
_entity_poly.pdbx_seq_one_letter_code
_entity_poly.pdbx_strand_id
1 'polypeptide(L)'
;VYSIIRGVNGTLRAGSDQLYQWFPGEQGDGSGSVKEMRLAAALNGAFGDHLEDSGNVLAIPMTLVVSGEVIGPEKSALARRLPRASAHPVVFVHGLGLSEHSWNPRGEAGIGEYLDQELDVTPVYLRYNTGRHISTNGRELAELLGRLCANWPVPVESLTLVGHSMGGLVIRSACWYAEQAEAHWLESLKNVLCLGTPHHGSPLEKAGHVLDLALRRIPHANPMAVGRARSAGIKDLRYGNLLDEDWSEQDSGRFEPDARRLVPMLEGVNYYFAAATVGPNEKVLSGKLLGDLLVRLGSATGKHRDELRALHIDPQNCRVFFEKNHFDLLSDEAVH
;
A
#
# COMPACT_ATOMS: atom_id res chain seq x y z
N VAL A 1 -0.90 -3.80 -30.18
CA VAL A 1 -0.13 -3.23 -29.04
C VAL A 1 0.21 -1.77 -29.33
N TYR A 2 0.90 -1.44 -30.46
CA TYR A 2 1.30 -0.07 -30.81
C TYR A 2 0.13 0.91 -30.98
N SER A 3 -1.00 0.47 -31.54
CA SER A 3 -2.21 1.29 -31.72
C SER A 3 -2.94 1.55 -30.37
N ILE A 4 -2.83 0.61 -29.43
CA ILE A 4 -3.38 0.76 -28.09
C ILE A 4 -2.54 1.75 -27.27
N ILE A 5 -1.21 1.67 -27.36
CA ILE A 5 -0.28 2.62 -26.72
C ILE A 5 -0.46 4.03 -27.28
N ARG A 6 -0.68 4.19 -28.60
CA ARG A 6 -1.05 5.49 -29.20
C ARG A 6 -2.40 5.99 -28.76
N GLY A 7 -3.39 5.11 -28.59
CA GLY A 7 -4.72 5.47 -28.07
C GLY A 7 -4.66 5.93 -26.62
N VAL A 8 -3.92 5.20 -25.77
CA VAL A 8 -3.71 5.55 -24.36
C VAL A 8 -2.90 6.85 -24.25
N ASN A 9 -1.81 7.01 -25.01
CA ASN A 9 -1.05 8.27 -25.06
C ASN A 9 -1.86 9.43 -25.65
N GLY A 10 -2.73 9.19 -26.63
CA GLY A 10 -3.64 10.20 -27.17
C GLY A 10 -4.74 10.58 -26.17
N THR A 11 -5.27 9.60 -25.46
CA THR A 11 -6.30 9.83 -24.42
C THR A 11 -5.68 10.43 -23.15
N LEU A 12 -4.44 10.05 -22.79
CA LEU A 12 -3.69 10.65 -21.68
C LEU A 12 -3.21 12.06 -22.04
N ARG A 13 -2.79 12.35 -23.29
CA ARG A 13 -2.48 13.73 -23.72
C ARG A 13 -3.73 14.60 -23.83
N ALA A 14 -4.80 14.13 -24.45
CA ALA A 14 -6.07 14.86 -24.48
C ALA A 14 -6.70 14.96 -23.08
N GLY A 15 -6.52 13.93 -22.25
CA GLY A 15 -6.94 13.92 -20.85
C GLY A 15 -6.01 14.76 -19.96
N SER A 16 -4.69 14.81 -20.22
CA SER A 16 -3.77 15.68 -19.46
C SER A 16 -4.04 17.15 -19.79
N ASP A 17 -4.31 17.51 -21.05
CA ASP A 17 -4.67 18.88 -21.41
C ASP A 17 -6.04 19.30 -20.84
N GLN A 18 -6.99 18.36 -20.71
CA GLN A 18 -8.24 18.59 -19.98
C GLN A 18 -8.03 18.49 -18.45
N LEU A 19 -7.20 17.57 -17.95
CA LEU A 19 -6.81 17.51 -16.54
C LEU A 19 -6.01 18.74 -16.12
N TYR A 20 -5.15 19.32 -16.98
CA TYR A 20 -4.52 20.63 -16.72
C TYR A 20 -5.54 21.78 -16.59
N GLN A 21 -6.69 21.69 -17.23
CA GLN A 21 -7.81 22.63 -17.01
C GLN A 21 -8.56 22.37 -15.70
N TRP A 22 -8.48 21.15 -15.17
CA TRP A 22 -9.07 20.73 -13.88
C TRP A 22 -8.10 20.84 -12.70
N PHE A 23 -6.80 20.91 -12.99
CA PHE A 23 -5.72 21.21 -12.06
C PHE A 23 -5.05 22.52 -12.54
N PRO A 24 -5.63 23.69 -12.28
CA PRO A 24 -4.94 24.95 -12.54
C PRO A 24 -3.65 24.90 -11.72
N GLY A 25 -2.53 24.88 -12.44
CA GLY A 25 -1.20 24.83 -11.85
C GLY A 25 -0.93 26.09 -11.04
N GLU A 26 -1.38 26.10 -9.83
CA GLU A 26 -0.70 26.84 -8.79
C GLU A 26 0.45 25.93 -8.35
N GLN A 27 1.67 26.44 -8.49
CA GLN A 27 2.84 26.00 -7.73
C GLN A 27 2.56 26.31 -6.25
N GLY A 28 1.57 25.63 -5.67
CA GLY A 28 1.12 25.74 -4.31
C GLY A 28 1.42 24.41 -3.61
N ASP A 29 2.12 24.47 -2.58
CA ASP A 29 2.32 23.68 -1.36
C ASP A 29 1.78 22.22 -1.24
N GLY A 30 1.42 21.53 -2.32
CA GLY A 30 1.00 20.12 -2.31
C GLY A 30 -0.43 19.85 -1.80
N SER A 31 -1.27 20.85 -1.60
CA SER A 31 -2.65 20.73 -1.12
C SER A 31 -3.69 20.63 -2.24
N GLY A 32 -3.52 19.71 -3.18
CA GLY A 32 -4.61 19.31 -4.06
C GLY A 32 -5.81 18.85 -3.24
N SER A 33 -7.05 19.08 -3.72
CA SER A 33 -8.24 18.61 -2.99
C SER A 33 -8.17 17.10 -2.75
N VAL A 34 -8.76 16.60 -1.66
CA VAL A 34 -8.83 15.15 -1.36
C VAL A 34 -9.36 14.35 -2.56
N LYS A 35 -10.27 14.92 -3.36
CA LYS A 35 -10.82 14.29 -4.57
C LYS A 35 -9.76 14.15 -5.66
N GLU A 36 -8.95 15.17 -5.86
CA GLU A 36 -7.85 15.20 -6.85
C GLU A 36 -6.78 14.18 -6.47
N MET A 37 -6.39 14.12 -5.20
CA MET A 37 -5.44 13.12 -4.73
C MET A 37 -5.98 11.69 -4.89
N ARG A 38 -7.25 11.44 -4.57
CA ARG A 38 -7.88 10.13 -4.81
C ARG A 38 -7.90 9.75 -6.28
N LEU A 39 -8.14 10.71 -7.17
CA LEU A 39 -8.07 10.51 -8.60
C LEU A 39 -6.64 10.19 -9.06
N ALA A 40 -5.67 11.00 -8.65
CA ALA A 40 -4.26 10.79 -8.96
C ALA A 40 -3.78 9.41 -8.46
N ALA A 41 -4.16 9.02 -7.24
CA ALA A 41 -3.83 7.71 -6.67
C ALA A 41 -4.42 6.55 -7.50
N ALA A 42 -5.68 6.66 -7.95
CA ALA A 42 -6.30 5.65 -8.80
C ALA A 42 -5.61 5.55 -10.16
N LEU A 43 -5.23 6.67 -10.79
CA LEU A 43 -4.45 6.70 -12.03
C LEU A 43 -3.06 6.09 -11.84
N ASN A 44 -2.39 6.37 -10.73
CA ASN A 44 -1.11 5.75 -10.41
C ASN A 44 -1.27 4.24 -10.18
N GLY A 45 -2.32 3.80 -9.49
CA GLY A 45 -2.59 2.36 -9.36
C GLY A 45 -2.73 1.66 -10.72
N ALA A 46 -3.36 2.32 -11.70
CA ALA A 46 -3.61 1.76 -13.04
C ALA A 46 -2.38 1.82 -13.96
N PHE A 47 -1.63 2.92 -13.94
CA PHE A 47 -0.65 3.30 -14.94
C PHE A 47 0.62 3.91 -14.34
N GLY A 48 0.86 3.74 -13.04
CA GLY A 48 1.88 4.47 -12.31
C GLY A 48 3.31 4.21 -12.80
N ASP A 49 3.61 2.98 -13.23
CA ASP A 49 4.87 2.62 -13.89
C ASP A 49 5.07 3.43 -15.18
N HIS A 50 4.05 3.48 -16.04
CA HIS A 50 4.10 4.25 -17.28
C HIS A 50 4.15 5.77 -17.02
N LEU A 51 3.43 6.27 -16.01
CA LEU A 51 3.48 7.70 -15.65
C LEU A 51 4.90 8.11 -15.23
N GLU A 52 5.56 7.29 -14.45
CA GLU A 52 6.94 7.53 -14.02
C GLU A 52 7.94 7.44 -15.17
N ASP A 53 7.90 6.36 -15.95
CA ASP A 53 8.79 6.14 -17.09
C ASP A 53 8.70 7.26 -18.14
N SER A 54 7.53 7.87 -18.28
CA SER A 54 7.29 9.00 -19.18
C SER A 54 7.60 10.37 -18.58
N GLY A 55 8.02 10.44 -17.30
CA GLY A 55 8.24 11.69 -16.58
C GLY A 55 6.97 12.52 -16.43
N ASN A 56 5.79 11.86 -16.34
CA ASN A 56 4.52 12.55 -16.24
C ASN A 56 4.34 13.17 -14.85
N VAL A 57 3.88 14.42 -14.80
CA VAL A 57 3.65 15.18 -13.56
C VAL A 57 2.61 14.54 -12.62
N LEU A 58 1.80 13.61 -13.11
CA LEU A 58 0.85 12.85 -12.32
C LEU A 58 1.48 11.65 -11.60
N ALA A 59 2.73 11.31 -11.90
CA ALA A 59 3.46 10.28 -11.15
C ALA A 59 3.65 10.75 -9.70
N ILE A 60 3.11 10.00 -8.75
CA ILE A 60 3.16 10.35 -7.32
C ILE A 60 4.53 9.94 -6.76
N PRO A 61 5.37 10.88 -6.28
CA PRO A 61 6.60 10.53 -5.60
C PRO A 61 6.32 9.93 -4.22
N MET A 62 7.23 9.11 -3.71
CA MET A 62 7.13 8.60 -2.35
C MET A 62 7.44 9.71 -1.35
N THR A 63 6.48 10.03 -0.49
CA THR A 63 6.57 11.12 0.49
C THR A 63 5.89 10.76 1.80
N LEU A 64 6.33 11.42 2.88
CA LEU A 64 5.67 11.35 4.18
C LEU A 64 4.61 12.46 4.28
N VAL A 65 3.49 12.11 4.92
CA VAL A 65 2.38 13.05 5.17
C VAL A 65 2.04 13.01 6.66
N VAL A 66 1.94 14.18 7.27
CA VAL A 66 1.52 14.36 8.67
C VAL A 66 0.45 15.43 8.73
N SER A 67 -0.69 15.11 9.31
CA SER A 67 -1.85 16.02 9.40
C SER A 67 -2.23 16.64 8.04
N GLY A 68 -2.20 15.82 6.97
CA GLY A 68 -2.56 16.22 5.60
C GLY A 68 -1.49 16.97 4.82
N GLU A 69 -0.36 17.30 5.41
CA GLU A 69 0.74 18.03 4.74
C GLU A 69 1.92 17.09 4.43
N VAL A 70 2.49 17.25 3.23
CA VAL A 70 3.73 16.56 2.85
C VAL A 70 4.90 17.13 3.65
N ILE A 71 5.71 16.23 4.20
CA ILE A 71 6.92 16.61 4.93
C ILE A 71 8.13 15.87 4.37
N GLY A 72 9.27 16.58 4.36
CA GLY A 72 10.56 15.95 4.09
C GLY A 72 11.07 15.17 5.31
N PRO A 73 11.93 14.17 5.09
CA PRO A 73 12.53 13.40 6.17
C PRO A 73 13.70 14.12 6.85
N GLU A 74 13.92 15.43 6.59
CA GLU A 74 14.98 16.22 7.16
C GLU A 74 14.64 16.61 8.61
N LYS A 75 15.64 16.60 9.49
CA LYS A 75 15.47 16.86 10.92
C LYS A 75 14.74 18.18 11.22
N SER A 76 15.04 19.25 10.46
CA SER A 76 14.40 20.55 10.64
C SER A 76 12.92 20.57 10.22
N ALA A 77 12.57 19.83 9.19
CA ALA A 77 11.18 19.69 8.72
C ALA A 77 10.36 18.86 9.73
N LEU A 78 10.89 17.73 10.16
CA LEU A 78 10.28 16.87 11.17
C LEU A 78 10.07 17.60 12.49
N ALA A 79 11.11 18.25 13.04
CA ALA A 79 11.03 18.98 14.31
C ALA A 79 10.01 20.15 14.28
N ARG A 80 9.90 20.83 13.14
CA ARG A 80 8.91 21.91 12.96
C ARG A 80 7.49 21.39 12.91
N ARG A 81 7.28 20.27 12.21
CA ARG A 81 5.94 19.70 12.01
C ARG A 81 5.46 18.84 13.16
N LEU A 82 6.39 18.20 13.86
CA LEU A 82 6.16 17.29 14.97
C LEU A 82 6.80 17.82 16.27
N PRO A 83 6.35 18.97 16.79
CA PRO A 83 6.93 19.57 17.99
C PRO A 83 6.70 18.72 19.26
N ARG A 84 5.77 17.77 19.20
CA ARG A 84 5.43 16.82 20.26
C ARG A 84 5.58 15.38 19.79
N ALA A 85 6.57 15.09 18.91
CA ALA A 85 6.84 13.73 18.48
C ALA A 85 7.08 12.83 19.69
N SER A 86 6.36 11.70 19.76
CA SER A 86 6.65 10.64 20.71
C SER A 86 7.87 9.82 20.26
N ALA A 87 8.43 9.01 21.14
CA ALA A 87 9.48 8.05 20.78
C ALA A 87 8.97 6.85 19.96
N HIS A 88 7.68 6.82 19.64
CA HIS A 88 6.97 5.70 19.04
C HIS A 88 6.25 6.09 17.72
N PRO A 89 7.00 6.34 16.63
CA PRO A 89 6.38 6.60 15.33
C PRO A 89 5.61 5.38 14.80
N VAL A 90 4.43 5.63 14.21
CA VAL A 90 3.62 4.63 13.51
C VAL A 90 3.47 5.06 12.06
N VAL A 91 4.01 4.26 11.12
CA VAL A 91 3.97 4.57 9.69
C VAL A 91 2.89 3.75 8.99
N PHE A 92 1.95 4.44 8.37
CA PHE A 92 0.80 3.87 7.66
C PHE A 92 1.05 3.79 6.16
N VAL A 93 0.97 2.60 5.57
CA VAL A 93 1.21 2.30 4.16
C VAL A 93 -0.07 1.81 3.49
N HIS A 94 -0.65 2.62 2.62
CA HIS A 94 -1.94 2.33 1.97
C HIS A 94 -1.86 1.25 0.87
N GLY A 95 -3.01 0.80 0.36
CA GLY A 95 -3.12 -0.20 -0.70
C GLY A 95 -3.15 0.37 -2.11
N LEU A 96 -3.31 -0.54 -3.09
CA LEU A 96 -3.37 -0.24 -4.53
C LEU A 96 -4.43 0.80 -4.86
N GLY A 97 -4.05 1.83 -5.63
CA GLY A 97 -4.96 2.89 -6.08
C GLY A 97 -5.52 3.78 -4.98
N LEU A 98 -4.96 3.70 -3.77
CA LEU A 98 -5.31 4.51 -2.61
C LEU A 98 -4.25 5.59 -2.35
N SER A 99 -4.50 6.42 -1.35
CA SER A 99 -3.57 7.41 -0.80
C SER A 99 -3.70 7.45 0.73
N GLU A 100 -2.95 8.31 1.39
CA GLU A 100 -3.05 8.54 2.84
C GLU A 100 -4.47 8.86 3.31
N HIS A 101 -5.29 9.46 2.45
CA HIS A 101 -6.71 9.74 2.77
C HIS A 101 -7.58 8.50 2.95
N SER A 102 -7.07 7.31 2.61
CA SER A 102 -7.80 6.06 2.84
C SER A 102 -7.87 5.67 4.31
N TRP A 103 -6.95 6.16 5.12
CA TRP A 103 -6.91 5.92 6.56
C TRP A 103 -7.93 6.77 7.33
N ASN A 104 -8.51 7.77 6.66
CA ASN A 104 -9.60 8.60 7.18
C ASN A 104 -10.68 8.78 6.09
N PRO A 105 -11.43 7.72 5.72
CA PRO A 105 -12.34 7.76 4.57
C PRO A 105 -13.55 8.66 4.78
N ARG A 106 -13.95 8.92 6.02
CA ARG A 106 -15.14 9.73 6.37
C ARG A 106 -14.80 11.17 6.73
N GLY A 107 -13.51 11.52 6.84
CA GLY A 107 -13.07 12.85 7.29
C GLY A 107 -13.18 13.07 8.81
N GLU A 108 -13.54 12.01 9.55
CA GLU A 108 -13.51 11.96 11.01
C GLU A 108 -12.12 11.51 11.48
N ALA A 109 -11.89 11.38 12.80
CA ALA A 109 -10.64 10.80 13.30
C ALA A 109 -10.47 9.37 12.78
N GLY A 110 -9.34 9.12 12.10
CA GLY A 110 -8.98 7.79 11.62
C GLY A 110 -8.21 6.98 12.67
N ILE A 111 -7.76 5.77 12.29
CA ILE A 111 -7.01 4.89 13.19
C ILE A 111 -5.74 5.57 13.75
N GLY A 112 -5.04 6.39 12.94
CA GLY A 112 -3.83 7.08 13.39
C GLY A 112 -4.12 8.11 14.47
N GLU A 113 -5.16 8.92 14.28
CA GLU A 113 -5.59 9.92 15.26
C GLU A 113 -6.14 9.27 16.53
N TYR A 114 -6.83 8.13 16.41
CA TYR A 114 -7.27 7.35 17.55
C TYR A 114 -6.08 6.81 18.35
N LEU A 115 -5.08 6.23 17.67
CA LEU A 115 -3.88 5.72 18.33
C LEU A 115 -3.06 6.83 19.00
N ASP A 116 -2.97 8.02 18.39
CA ASP A 116 -2.30 9.20 18.97
C ASP A 116 -2.99 9.67 20.27
N GLN A 117 -4.32 9.56 20.35
CA GLN A 117 -5.10 9.94 21.51
C GLN A 117 -5.03 8.93 22.66
N GLU A 118 -5.03 7.63 22.34
CA GLU A 118 -5.10 6.55 23.33
C GLU A 118 -3.72 6.04 23.76
N LEU A 119 -2.72 6.19 22.88
CA LEU A 119 -1.36 5.71 23.09
C LEU A 119 -0.37 6.86 22.84
N ASP A 120 0.79 6.79 23.47
CA ASP A 120 1.88 7.75 23.20
C ASP A 120 2.58 7.40 21.89
N VAL A 121 1.92 7.62 20.74
CA VAL A 121 2.46 7.35 19.41
C VAL A 121 2.36 8.58 18.51
N THR A 122 3.12 8.65 17.44
CA THR A 122 3.01 9.71 16.44
C THR A 122 2.72 9.11 15.07
N PRO A 123 1.51 9.29 14.51
CA PRO A 123 1.13 8.77 13.20
C PRO A 123 1.80 9.55 12.06
N VAL A 124 2.34 8.79 11.11
CA VAL A 124 2.92 9.28 9.85
C VAL A 124 2.35 8.45 8.70
N TYR A 125 1.91 9.10 7.66
CA TYR A 125 1.30 8.42 6.52
C TYR A 125 2.25 8.44 5.33
N LEU A 126 2.30 7.33 4.60
CA LEU A 126 3.02 7.24 3.33
C LEU A 126 2.08 7.58 2.18
N ARG A 127 2.56 8.41 1.24
CA ARG A 127 1.97 8.63 -0.07
C ARG A 127 2.95 8.11 -1.11
N TYR A 128 2.52 7.24 -2.03
CA TYR A 128 3.41 6.63 -3.01
C TYR A 128 2.69 6.14 -4.26
N ASN A 129 3.44 5.90 -5.33
CA ASN A 129 2.96 5.37 -6.59
C ASN A 129 2.74 3.86 -6.51
N THR A 130 1.49 3.44 -6.32
CA THR A 130 1.12 2.03 -6.19
C THR A 130 1.18 1.23 -7.51
N GLY A 131 1.38 1.88 -8.65
CA GLY A 131 1.52 1.21 -9.95
C GLY A 131 2.95 0.75 -10.27
N ARG A 132 3.94 1.16 -9.48
CA ARG A 132 5.32 0.66 -9.59
C ARG A 132 5.42 -0.78 -9.04
N HIS A 133 6.52 -1.45 -9.34
CA HIS A 133 6.83 -2.73 -8.71
C HIS A 133 6.86 -2.61 -7.19
N ILE A 134 6.34 -3.64 -6.51
CA ILE A 134 6.36 -3.71 -5.03
C ILE A 134 7.80 -3.67 -4.52
N SER A 135 8.74 -4.31 -5.22
CA SER A 135 10.15 -4.30 -4.89
C SER A 135 10.78 -2.91 -4.98
N THR A 136 10.42 -2.14 -6.01
CA THR A 136 10.89 -0.75 -6.18
C THR A 136 10.38 0.15 -5.06
N ASN A 137 9.08 0.07 -4.75
CA ASN A 137 8.49 0.79 -3.62
C ASN A 137 9.07 0.32 -2.28
N GLY A 138 9.38 -0.98 -2.14
CA GLY A 138 9.99 -1.54 -0.94
C GLY A 138 11.38 -0.96 -0.65
N ARG A 139 12.25 -0.88 -1.67
CA ARG A 139 13.58 -0.25 -1.52
C ARG A 139 13.48 1.21 -1.12
N GLU A 140 12.65 1.96 -1.84
CA GLU A 140 12.47 3.38 -1.57
C GLU A 140 11.90 3.62 -0.15
N LEU A 141 10.96 2.76 0.30
CA LEU A 141 10.45 2.81 1.67
C LEU A 141 11.54 2.48 2.69
N ALA A 142 12.39 1.49 2.43
CA ALA A 142 13.48 1.12 3.34
C ALA A 142 14.45 2.30 3.55
N GLU A 143 14.82 2.99 2.46
CA GLU A 143 15.67 4.19 2.52
C GLU A 143 14.97 5.36 3.22
N LEU A 144 13.66 5.56 2.96
CA LEU A 144 12.86 6.61 3.57
C LEU A 144 12.74 6.40 5.09
N LEU A 145 12.49 5.16 5.53
CA LEU A 145 12.43 4.80 6.95
C LEU A 145 13.78 5.02 7.64
N GLY A 146 14.89 4.71 6.96
CA GLY A 146 16.23 5.00 7.48
C GLY A 146 16.43 6.50 7.73
N ARG A 147 16.05 7.34 6.78
CA ARG A 147 16.12 8.81 6.92
C ARG A 147 15.15 9.33 7.98
N LEU A 148 13.93 8.77 8.04
CA LEU A 148 12.94 9.14 9.05
C LEU A 148 13.45 8.88 10.46
N CYS A 149 13.93 7.67 10.76
CA CYS A 149 14.41 7.30 12.09
C CYS A 149 15.66 8.08 12.48
N ALA A 150 16.61 8.26 11.56
CA ALA A 150 17.83 9.02 11.83
C ALA A 150 17.59 10.51 12.13
N ASN A 151 16.51 11.07 11.60
CA ASN A 151 16.16 12.48 11.73
C ASN A 151 14.95 12.74 12.62
N TRP A 152 14.38 11.70 13.24
CA TRP A 152 13.23 11.84 14.13
C TRP A 152 13.53 12.85 15.26
N PRO A 153 12.57 13.70 15.69
CA PRO A 153 12.84 14.76 16.66
C PRO A 153 13.39 14.28 18.00
N VAL A 154 13.03 13.08 18.41
CA VAL A 154 13.47 12.41 19.64
C VAL A 154 14.06 11.02 19.30
N PRO A 155 14.84 10.38 20.17
CA PRO A 155 15.28 9.00 19.92
C PRO A 155 14.09 8.07 19.70
N VAL A 156 14.12 7.29 18.60
CA VAL A 156 13.07 6.30 18.30
C VAL A 156 13.27 5.07 19.17
N GLU A 157 12.34 4.80 20.07
CA GLU A 157 12.34 3.61 20.93
C GLU A 157 11.63 2.43 20.28
N SER A 158 10.50 2.68 19.59
CA SER A 158 9.79 1.66 18.84
C SER A 158 9.17 2.22 17.57
N LEU A 159 9.48 1.61 16.44
CA LEU A 159 8.81 1.85 15.16
C LEU A 159 7.72 0.79 14.95
N THR A 160 6.54 1.23 14.54
CA THR A 160 5.45 0.35 14.11
C THR A 160 5.10 0.66 12.65
N LEU A 161 4.96 -0.38 11.83
CA LEU A 161 4.52 -0.26 10.45
C LEU A 161 3.13 -0.87 10.29
N VAL A 162 2.20 -0.14 9.69
CA VAL A 162 0.83 -0.59 9.44
C VAL A 162 0.57 -0.57 7.95
N GLY A 163 0.36 -1.74 7.34
CA GLY A 163 0.11 -1.88 5.91
C GLY A 163 -1.29 -2.39 5.60
N HIS A 164 -2.02 -1.65 4.78
CA HIS A 164 -3.30 -2.13 4.25
C HIS A 164 -3.10 -2.75 2.86
N SER A 165 -3.65 -3.95 2.64
CA SER A 165 -3.65 -4.59 1.33
C SER A 165 -2.22 -4.70 0.73
N MET A 166 -1.98 -4.14 -0.47
CA MET A 166 -0.65 -4.04 -1.09
C MET A 166 0.39 -3.41 -0.14
N GLY A 167 -0.01 -2.47 0.72
CA GLY A 167 0.91 -1.79 1.65
C GLY A 167 1.65 -2.75 2.57
N GLY A 168 1.03 -3.86 2.98
CA GLY A 168 1.71 -4.89 3.76
C GLY A 168 2.75 -5.67 2.94
N LEU A 169 2.57 -5.82 1.63
CA LEU A 169 3.60 -6.40 0.74
C LEU A 169 4.78 -5.42 0.56
N VAL A 170 4.51 -4.13 0.41
CA VAL A 170 5.54 -3.09 0.33
C VAL A 170 6.37 -3.04 1.61
N ILE A 171 5.73 -3.14 2.78
CA ILE A 171 6.43 -3.23 4.08
C ILE A 171 7.32 -4.48 4.14
N ARG A 172 6.82 -5.67 3.74
CA ARG A 172 7.62 -6.89 3.74
C ARG A 172 8.81 -6.79 2.80
N SER A 173 8.62 -6.19 1.62
CA SER A 173 9.70 -5.91 0.68
C SER A 173 10.72 -4.94 1.28
N ALA A 174 10.26 -3.86 1.92
CA ALA A 174 11.15 -2.90 2.59
C ALA A 174 11.97 -3.54 3.72
N CYS A 175 11.35 -4.38 4.53
CA CYS A 175 12.04 -5.13 5.58
C CYS A 175 13.14 -6.04 5.00
N TRP A 176 12.86 -6.76 3.90
CA TRP A 176 13.86 -7.58 3.22
C TRP A 176 15.05 -6.77 2.76
N TYR A 177 14.82 -5.69 1.98
CA TYR A 177 15.92 -4.88 1.46
C TYR A 177 16.70 -4.17 2.57
N ALA A 178 16.02 -3.77 3.65
CA ALA A 178 16.66 -3.20 4.83
C ALA A 178 17.55 -4.20 5.55
N GLU A 179 17.12 -5.45 5.69
CA GLU A 179 17.91 -6.54 6.29
C GLU A 179 19.17 -6.81 5.48
N GLN A 180 19.03 -6.91 4.12
CA GLN A 180 20.17 -7.11 3.25
C GLN A 180 21.18 -5.94 3.29
N ALA A 181 20.70 -4.72 3.60
CA ALA A 181 21.52 -3.52 3.72
C ALA A 181 21.98 -3.24 5.18
N GLU A 182 21.68 -4.14 6.12
CA GLU A 182 21.99 -3.96 7.56
C GLU A 182 21.50 -2.59 8.10
N ALA A 183 20.28 -2.19 7.71
CA ALA A 183 19.75 -0.87 8.00
C ALA A 183 19.43 -0.70 9.50
N HIS A 184 20.03 0.29 10.15
CA HIS A 184 19.90 0.53 11.59
C HIS A 184 18.46 0.73 12.10
N TRP A 185 17.54 1.24 11.27
CA TRP A 185 16.16 1.43 11.68
C TRP A 185 15.44 0.14 12.07
N LEU A 186 15.93 -1.02 11.60
CA LEU A 186 15.40 -2.33 11.98
C LEU A 186 15.54 -2.61 13.48
N GLU A 187 16.54 -2.06 14.15
CA GLU A 187 16.71 -2.18 15.60
C GLU A 187 15.54 -1.59 16.39
N SER A 188 14.94 -0.52 15.84
CA SER A 188 13.77 0.14 16.39
C SER A 188 12.44 -0.49 15.95
N LEU A 189 12.42 -1.32 14.89
CA LEU A 189 11.19 -1.95 14.40
C LEU A 189 10.71 -2.99 15.41
N LYS A 190 9.52 -2.77 16.00
CA LYS A 190 8.92 -3.68 16.98
C LYS A 190 7.69 -4.37 16.47
N ASN A 191 6.88 -3.69 15.67
CA ASN A 191 5.60 -4.23 15.22
C ASN A 191 5.37 -4.00 13.73
N VAL A 192 4.78 -4.99 13.07
CA VAL A 192 4.26 -4.91 11.69
C VAL A 192 2.82 -5.42 11.69
N LEU A 193 1.86 -4.55 11.35
CA LEU A 193 0.45 -4.87 11.24
C LEU A 193 0.07 -4.94 9.75
N CYS A 194 -0.48 -6.08 9.33
CA CYS A 194 -0.94 -6.30 7.95
C CYS A 194 -2.47 -6.44 7.94
N LEU A 195 -3.14 -5.44 7.39
CA LEU A 195 -4.60 -5.37 7.28
C LEU A 195 -5.03 -5.82 5.88
N GLY A 196 -5.62 -7.01 5.75
CA GLY A 196 -6.08 -7.56 4.48
C GLY A 196 -4.97 -7.78 3.43
N THR A 197 -3.74 -7.99 3.85
CA THR A 197 -2.59 -8.12 2.94
C THR A 197 -2.61 -9.46 2.21
N PRO A 198 -2.55 -9.47 0.86
CA PRO A 198 -2.54 -10.71 0.08
C PRO A 198 -1.14 -11.33 0.02
N HIS A 199 -0.67 -11.92 1.11
CA HIS A 199 0.70 -12.46 1.23
C HIS A 199 1.07 -13.48 0.15
N HIS A 200 0.08 -14.18 -0.41
CA HIS A 200 0.23 -15.14 -1.49
C HIS A 200 -0.49 -14.72 -2.77
N GLY A 201 -0.62 -13.40 -2.96
CA GLY A 201 -1.27 -12.80 -4.10
C GLY A 201 -2.80 -12.75 -4.01
N SER A 202 -3.38 -12.04 -4.96
CA SER A 202 -4.82 -11.85 -5.14
C SER A 202 -5.22 -12.09 -6.59
N PRO A 203 -6.37 -12.71 -6.89
CA PRO A 203 -6.85 -12.86 -8.28
C PRO A 203 -6.93 -11.53 -9.00
N LEU A 204 -6.40 -11.49 -10.24
CA LEU A 204 -6.29 -10.26 -11.04
C LEU A 204 -7.63 -9.56 -11.29
N GLU A 205 -8.69 -10.36 -11.45
CA GLU A 205 -10.06 -9.85 -11.66
C GLU A 205 -10.52 -9.00 -10.47
N LYS A 206 -10.06 -9.34 -9.27
CA LYS A 206 -10.39 -8.62 -8.04
C LYS A 206 -9.58 -7.34 -7.88
N ALA A 207 -8.31 -7.33 -8.29
CA ALA A 207 -7.49 -6.11 -8.30
C ALA A 207 -8.04 -5.06 -9.29
N GLY A 208 -8.53 -5.49 -10.46
CA GLY A 208 -9.25 -4.64 -11.40
C GLY A 208 -10.52 -4.02 -10.79
N HIS A 209 -11.18 -4.72 -9.86
CA HIS A 209 -12.39 -4.22 -9.20
C HIS A 209 -12.10 -3.08 -8.21
N VAL A 210 -10.96 -3.12 -7.50
CA VAL A 210 -10.50 -2.00 -6.65
C VAL A 210 -10.32 -0.74 -7.48
N LEU A 211 -9.65 -0.90 -8.62
CA LEU A 211 -9.38 0.18 -9.55
C LEU A 211 -10.67 0.71 -10.19
N ASP A 212 -11.57 -0.19 -10.62
CA ASP A 212 -12.88 0.18 -11.17
C ASP A 212 -13.72 0.96 -10.15
N LEU A 213 -13.71 0.55 -8.89
CA LEU A 213 -14.42 1.25 -7.82
C LEU A 213 -13.85 2.66 -7.56
N ALA A 214 -12.53 2.80 -7.62
CA ALA A 214 -11.85 4.09 -7.51
C ALA A 214 -12.15 4.99 -8.73
N LEU A 215 -12.14 4.42 -9.93
CA LEU A 215 -12.32 5.13 -11.20
C LEU A 215 -13.78 5.40 -11.58
N ARG A 216 -14.76 4.63 -11.07
CA ARG A 216 -16.22 4.91 -11.25
C ARG A 216 -16.64 6.28 -10.72
N ARG A 217 -15.83 6.89 -9.87
CA ARG A 217 -16.04 8.24 -9.36
C ARG A 217 -15.51 9.34 -10.28
N ILE A 218 -14.88 8.96 -11.43
CA ILE A 218 -14.32 9.88 -12.40
C ILE A 218 -15.33 10.03 -13.54
N PRO A 219 -15.91 11.23 -13.77
CA PRO A 219 -16.72 11.49 -14.95
C PRO A 219 -15.89 11.24 -16.21
N HIS A 220 -16.40 10.46 -17.15
CA HIS A 220 -15.78 10.14 -18.45
C HIS A 220 -14.57 9.17 -18.45
N ALA A 221 -14.19 8.56 -17.31
CA ALA A 221 -13.26 7.44 -17.34
C ALA A 221 -13.89 6.27 -18.13
N ASN A 222 -13.24 5.83 -19.21
CA ASN A 222 -13.73 4.70 -19.98
C ASN A 222 -13.42 3.39 -19.22
N PRO A 223 -14.42 2.70 -18.65
CA PRO A 223 -14.20 1.47 -17.87
C PRO A 223 -13.47 0.38 -18.65
N MET A 224 -13.60 0.38 -20.00
CA MET A 224 -12.92 -0.61 -20.87
C MET A 224 -11.42 -0.36 -21.01
N ALA A 225 -10.94 0.88 -20.87
CA ALA A 225 -9.51 1.19 -20.86
C ALA A 225 -8.85 0.68 -19.58
N VAL A 226 -9.55 0.79 -18.47
CA VAL A 226 -9.08 0.38 -17.13
C VAL A 226 -9.04 -1.13 -16.96
N GLY A 227 -10.00 -1.87 -17.51
CA GLY A 227 -10.01 -3.34 -17.47
C GLY A 227 -8.82 -4.01 -18.19
N ARG A 228 -8.04 -3.23 -18.95
CA ARG A 228 -6.78 -3.64 -19.61
C ARG A 228 -5.54 -3.02 -18.98
N ALA A 229 -5.70 -2.10 -18.04
CA ALA A 229 -4.59 -1.51 -17.30
C ALA A 229 -3.94 -2.59 -16.43
N ARG A 230 -2.66 -2.80 -16.64
CA ARG A 230 -1.86 -3.79 -15.91
C ARG A 230 -0.53 -3.15 -15.54
N SER A 231 -0.59 -2.18 -14.61
CA SER A 231 0.64 -1.65 -14.03
C SER A 231 1.49 -2.76 -13.41
N ALA A 232 2.77 -2.50 -13.23
CA ALA A 232 3.69 -3.41 -12.56
C ALA A 232 3.15 -3.81 -11.18
N GLY A 233 2.62 -2.84 -10.40
CA GLY A 233 2.03 -3.09 -9.08
C GLY A 233 0.84 -4.05 -9.11
N ILE A 234 -0.03 -3.97 -10.14
CA ILE A 234 -1.15 -4.92 -10.31
C ILE A 234 -0.63 -6.33 -10.61
N LYS A 235 0.40 -6.45 -11.44
CA LYS A 235 1.01 -7.75 -11.76
C LYS A 235 1.63 -8.37 -10.51
N ASP A 236 2.39 -7.60 -9.76
CA ASP A 236 3.01 -8.06 -8.51
C ASP A 236 1.97 -8.47 -7.48
N LEU A 237 0.89 -7.70 -7.35
CA LEU A 237 -0.22 -8.01 -6.43
C LEU A 237 -0.90 -9.34 -6.78
N ARG A 238 -0.98 -9.68 -8.08
CA ARG A 238 -1.55 -10.96 -8.53
C ARG A 238 -0.80 -12.15 -7.96
N TYR A 239 0.51 -12.08 -7.98
CA TYR A 239 1.38 -13.18 -7.57
C TYR A 239 1.86 -13.04 -6.13
N GLY A 240 1.78 -11.84 -5.54
CA GLY A 240 2.36 -11.52 -4.23
C GLY A 240 3.89 -11.39 -4.34
N ASN A 241 4.39 -10.86 -5.47
CA ASN A 241 5.81 -10.59 -5.68
C ASN A 241 6.31 -9.55 -4.68
N LEU A 242 7.49 -9.75 -4.14
CA LEU A 242 8.12 -8.86 -3.17
C LEU A 242 9.45 -8.31 -3.65
N LEU A 243 10.15 -9.06 -4.49
CA LEU A 243 11.54 -8.81 -4.88
C LEU A 243 11.66 -8.64 -6.39
N ASP A 244 12.78 -8.08 -6.85
CA ASP A 244 13.06 -7.91 -8.28
C ASP A 244 13.14 -9.25 -9.01
N GLU A 245 13.71 -10.25 -8.38
CA GLU A 245 13.85 -11.58 -8.92
C GLU A 245 12.49 -12.24 -9.18
N ASP A 246 11.46 -11.89 -8.39
CA ASP A 246 10.12 -12.48 -8.49
C ASP A 246 9.42 -12.12 -9.81
N TRP A 247 9.70 -10.96 -10.40
CA TRP A 247 9.05 -10.50 -11.64
C TRP A 247 9.96 -10.52 -12.86
N SER A 248 11.28 -10.39 -12.69
CA SER A 248 12.23 -10.41 -13.80
C SER A 248 12.31 -11.79 -14.50
N GLU A 249 12.07 -12.86 -13.78
CA GLU A 249 12.08 -14.23 -14.29
C GLU A 249 10.72 -14.70 -14.85
N GLN A 250 9.62 -14.00 -14.55
CA GLN A 250 8.25 -14.41 -14.90
C GLN A 250 7.78 -13.98 -16.30
N ASP A 251 8.57 -13.28 -17.09
CA ASP A 251 8.18 -12.77 -18.42
C ASP A 251 8.08 -13.86 -19.50
N SER A 252 8.32 -15.14 -19.15
CA SER A 252 8.32 -16.28 -20.07
C SER A 252 6.93 -16.83 -20.42
N GLY A 253 5.85 -16.34 -19.84
CA GLY A 253 4.47 -16.76 -20.17
C GLY A 253 4.14 -18.23 -19.86
N ARG A 254 5.03 -18.98 -19.18
CA ARG A 254 4.81 -20.36 -18.79
C ARG A 254 4.05 -20.44 -17.49
N PHE A 255 3.16 -21.42 -17.39
CA PHE A 255 2.58 -21.90 -16.12
C PHE A 255 3.67 -22.64 -15.35
N GLU A 256 4.54 -21.88 -14.67
CA GLU A 256 5.54 -22.47 -13.79
C GLU A 256 5.01 -22.56 -12.36
N PRO A 257 5.47 -23.56 -11.58
CA PRO A 257 5.24 -23.58 -10.13
C PRO A 257 5.68 -22.24 -9.55
N ASP A 258 5.05 -21.79 -8.44
CA ASP A 258 5.40 -20.55 -7.75
C ASP A 258 6.92 -20.47 -7.48
N ALA A 259 7.63 -19.72 -8.34
CA ALA A 259 9.07 -19.60 -8.33
C ALA A 259 9.56 -18.41 -7.49
N ARG A 260 8.63 -17.67 -6.84
CA ARG A 260 9.00 -16.51 -6.00
C ARG A 260 9.99 -16.91 -4.91
N ARG A 261 10.92 -16.04 -4.64
CA ARG A 261 11.86 -16.17 -3.53
C ARG A 261 11.12 -16.20 -2.19
N LEU A 262 11.57 -17.03 -1.27
CA LEU A 262 11.05 -17.02 0.10
C LEU A 262 11.57 -15.79 0.83
N VAL A 263 10.64 -14.97 1.33
CA VAL A 263 10.94 -13.80 2.15
C VAL A 263 10.41 -14.10 3.56
N PRO A 264 11.30 -14.45 4.50
CA PRO A 264 10.91 -14.71 5.88
C PRO A 264 10.42 -13.42 6.57
N MET A 265 9.75 -13.58 7.68
CA MET A 265 9.50 -12.48 8.61
C MET A 265 10.76 -12.23 9.44
N LEU A 266 11.03 -10.97 9.78
CA LEU A 266 12.20 -10.59 10.58
C LEU A 266 12.10 -11.19 12.00
N GLU A 267 13.20 -11.68 12.51
CA GLU A 267 13.31 -12.13 13.90
C GLU A 267 13.23 -10.94 14.87
N GLY A 268 12.60 -11.15 16.01
CA GLY A 268 12.44 -10.12 17.05
C GLY A 268 11.40 -9.05 16.73
N VAL A 269 10.67 -9.15 15.62
CA VAL A 269 9.56 -8.25 15.25
C VAL A 269 8.23 -8.96 15.45
N ASN A 270 7.28 -8.30 16.09
CA ASN A 270 5.92 -8.82 16.25
C ASN A 270 5.12 -8.56 14.97
N TYR A 271 4.54 -9.61 14.40
CA TYR A 271 3.65 -9.50 13.24
C TYR A 271 2.21 -9.76 13.66
N TYR A 272 1.30 -8.88 13.20
CA TYR A 272 -0.13 -8.98 13.44
C TYR A 272 -0.87 -8.97 12.10
N PHE A 273 -1.74 -9.96 11.89
CA PHE A 273 -2.53 -10.07 10.68
C PHE A 273 -4.03 -9.89 10.99
N ALA A 274 -4.63 -8.90 10.34
CA ALA A 274 -6.07 -8.70 10.34
C ALA A 274 -6.64 -9.07 8.97
N ALA A 275 -7.52 -10.05 8.93
CA ALA A 275 -8.18 -10.50 7.72
C ALA A 275 -9.69 -10.26 7.83
N ALA A 276 -10.35 -9.87 6.75
CA ALA A 276 -11.79 -9.75 6.68
C ALA A 276 -12.42 -10.86 5.82
N THR A 277 -13.69 -11.14 6.06
CA THR A 277 -14.49 -12.01 5.21
C THR A 277 -15.95 -11.60 5.25
N VAL A 278 -16.61 -11.60 4.08
CA VAL A 278 -18.05 -11.34 3.96
C VAL A 278 -18.91 -12.50 4.50
N GLY A 279 -18.31 -13.65 4.80
CA GLY A 279 -19.01 -14.75 5.42
C GLY A 279 -19.26 -14.53 6.91
N PRO A 280 -20.38 -15.07 7.46
CA PRO A 280 -20.75 -14.87 8.86
C PRO A 280 -19.90 -15.71 9.84
N ASN A 281 -19.14 -16.70 9.37
CA ASN A 281 -18.24 -17.52 10.19
C ASN A 281 -17.28 -18.35 9.32
N GLU A 282 -16.30 -18.98 9.94
CA GLU A 282 -15.27 -19.80 9.25
C GLU A 282 -15.81 -21.06 8.55
N LYS A 283 -16.99 -21.54 8.92
CA LYS A 283 -17.55 -22.80 8.40
C LYS A 283 -18.23 -22.63 7.05
N VAL A 284 -18.61 -21.41 6.70
CA VAL A 284 -19.31 -21.10 5.43
C VAL A 284 -18.32 -21.09 4.28
N LEU A 285 -18.53 -21.99 3.32
CA LEU A 285 -17.65 -22.20 2.16
C LEU A 285 -17.47 -20.90 1.32
N SER A 286 -18.52 -20.07 1.25
CA SER A 286 -18.46 -18.76 0.60
C SER A 286 -17.43 -17.81 1.24
N GLY A 287 -17.33 -17.80 2.57
CA GLY A 287 -16.34 -16.97 3.26
C GLY A 287 -14.90 -17.39 2.98
N LYS A 288 -14.63 -18.70 2.87
CA LYS A 288 -13.29 -19.22 2.52
C LYS A 288 -12.90 -18.92 1.07
N LEU A 289 -13.86 -18.97 0.14
CA LEU A 289 -13.62 -18.75 -1.29
C LEU A 289 -13.63 -17.28 -1.68
N LEU A 290 -14.55 -16.50 -1.11
CA LEU A 290 -14.73 -15.09 -1.45
C LEU A 290 -13.79 -14.17 -0.64
N GLY A 291 -13.39 -14.59 0.59
CA GLY A 291 -12.63 -13.76 1.50
C GLY A 291 -13.38 -12.43 1.76
N ASP A 292 -12.66 -11.33 1.68
CA ASP A 292 -13.18 -9.96 1.82
C ASP A 292 -13.62 -9.34 0.48
N LEU A 293 -13.87 -10.14 -0.52
CA LEU A 293 -14.14 -9.84 -1.93
C LEU A 293 -12.89 -9.55 -2.78
N LEU A 294 -11.79 -9.14 -2.21
CA LEU A 294 -10.54 -8.81 -2.91
C LEU A 294 -9.43 -9.81 -2.63
N VAL A 295 -9.28 -10.23 -1.38
CA VAL A 295 -8.23 -11.14 -0.92
C VAL A 295 -8.86 -12.42 -0.35
N ARG A 296 -8.28 -13.56 -0.67
CA ARG A 296 -8.70 -14.83 -0.06
C ARG A 296 -8.24 -14.88 1.39
N LEU A 297 -9.07 -15.43 2.27
CA LEU A 297 -8.78 -15.52 3.70
C LEU A 297 -7.44 -16.21 3.98
N GLY A 298 -7.13 -17.31 3.29
CA GLY A 298 -5.84 -18.01 3.44
C GLY A 298 -4.65 -17.11 3.08
N SER A 299 -4.75 -16.29 2.02
CA SER A 299 -3.70 -15.35 1.63
C SER A 299 -3.53 -14.25 2.67
N ALA A 300 -4.63 -13.70 3.20
CA ALA A 300 -4.60 -12.63 4.21
C ALA A 300 -4.09 -13.10 5.58
N THR A 301 -4.26 -14.39 5.89
CA THR A 301 -3.76 -15.01 7.13
C THR A 301 -2.40 -15.69 6.98
N GLY A 302 -1.73 -15.52 5.83
CA GLY A 302 -0.42 -16.12 5.57
C GLY A 302 -0.40 -17.62 5.36
N LYS A 303 -1.56 -18.28 5.26
CA LYS A 303 -1.66 -19.75 5.04
C LYS A 303 -1.36 -20.09 3.59
N HIS A 304 -0.50 -21.07 3.38
CA HIS A 304 -0.15 -21.61 2.06
C HIS A 304 -0.22 -23.13 2.04
N ARG A 305 -0.38 -23.73 0.83
CA ARG A 305 -0.37 -25.21 0.66
C ARG A 305 1.01 -25.79 0.86
N ASP A 306 2.03 -25.08 0.40
CA ASP A 306 3.43 -25.39 0.64
C ASP A 306 3.80 -24.77 1.99
N GLU A 307 4.18 -25.62 2.94
CA GLU A 307 4.51 -25.25 4.31
C GLU A 307 5.73 -24.30 4.36
N LEU A 308 6.67 -24.43 3.43
CA LEU A 308 7.82 -23.54 3.32
C LEU A 308 7.43 -22.10 2.97
N ARG A 309 6.25 -21.89 2.38
CA ARG A 309 5.72 -20.59 2.02
C ARG A 309 4.72 -20.04 3.02
N ALA A 310 4.24 -20.89 3.93
CA ALA A 310 3.34 -20.45 4.99
C ALA A 310 4.06 -19.46 5.91
N LEU A 311 3.37 -18.36 6.25
CA LEU A 311 3.87 -17.41 7.22
C LEU A 311 3.42 -17.88 8.60
N HIS A 312 4.39 -18.32 9.40
CA HIS A 312 4.13 -18.78 10.75
C HIS A 312 3.98 -17.59 11.68
N ILE A 313 2.75 -17.30 12.07
CA ILE A 313 2.40 -16.23 13.00
C ILE A 313 1.69 -16.85 14.20
N ASP A 314 1.95 -16.30 15.40
CA ASP A 314 1.22 -16.71 16.59
C ASP A 314 -0.30 -16.56 16.34
N PRO A 315 -1.10 -17.60 16.56
CA PRO A 315 -2.54 -17.56 16.34
C PRO A 315 -3.26 -16.40 17.07
N GLN A 316 -2.76 -15.96 18.22
CA GLN A 316 -3.28 -14.80 18.94
C GLN A 316 -3.01 -13.47 18.23
N ASN A 317 -2.01 -13.42 17.35
CA ASN A 317 -1.68 -12.26 16.53
C ASN A 317 -2.40 -12.27 15.16
N CYS A 318 -3.28 -13.25 14.91
CA CYS A 318 -4.06 -13.33 13.68
C CYS A 318 -5.55 -13.22 13.99
N ARG A 319 -6.19 -12.14 13.53
CA ARG A 319 -7.60 -11.89 13.77
C ARG A 319 -8.41 -11.88 12.47
N VAL A 320 -9.56 -12.55 12.48
CA VAL A 320 -10.50 -12.58 11.35
C VAL A 320 -11.77 -11.83 11.72
N PHE A 321 -12.13 -10.85 10.91
CA PHE A 321 -13.35 -10.05 11.05
C PHE A 321 -14.40 -10.58 10.07
N PHE A 322 -15.52 -11.06 10.60
CA PHE A 322 -16.64 -11.62 9.82
C PHE A 322 -17.62 -10.53 9.41
N GLU A 323 -18.34 -10.80 8.31
CA GLU A 323 -19.34 -9.86 7.75
C GLU A 323 -18.72 -8.49 7.39
N LYS A 324 -17.42 -8.49 7.06
CA LYS A 324 -16.65 -7.30 6.69
C LYS A 324 -16.04 -7.46 5.30
N ASN A 325 -15.98 -6.37 4.55
CA ASN A 325 -15.26 -6.29 3.29
C ASN A 325 -13.85 -5.74 3.50
N HIS A 326 -13.06 -5.71 2.44
CA HIS A 326 -11.67 -5.30 2.44
C HIS A 326 -11.43 -3.88 2.99
N PHE A 327 -12.34 -2.95 2.69
CA PHE A 327 -12.21 -1.54 3.11
C PHE A 327 -12.73 -1.29 4.52
N ASP A 328 -13.55 -2.18 5.06
CA ASP A 328 -14.00 -2.07 6.45
C ASP A 328 -12.82 -2.18 7.42
N LEU A 329 -11.72 -2.86 7.02
CA LEU A 329 -10.47 -2.91 7.80
C LEU A 329 -9.82 -1.54 8.04
N LEU A 330 -10.21 -0.50 7.27
CA LEU A 330 -9.67 0.87 7.40
C LEU A 330 -10.52 1.77 8.30
N SER A 331 -11.76 1.38 8.63
CA SER A 331 -12.71 2.30 9.25
C SER A 331 -13.66 1.65 10.26
N ASP A 332 -13.53 0.36 10.52
CA ASP A 332 -14.41 -0.34 11.48
C ASP A 332 -13.81 -0.27 12.88
N GLU A 333 -14.61 0.18 13.84
CA GLU A 333 -14.19 0.33 15.24
C GLU A 333 -13.68 -0.99 15.86
N ALA A 334 -14.17 -2.14 15.39
CA ALA A 334 -13.70 -3.44 15.89
C ALA A 334 -12.25 -3.77 15.43
N VAL A 335 -11.73 -3.04 14.44
CA VAL A 335 -10.35 -3.18 13.93
C VAL A 335 -9.41 -2.20 14.66
N HIS A 336 -9.94 -1.05 15.06
CA HIS A 336 -9.23 -0.05 15.85
C HIS A 336 -9.08 -0.49 17.29
#